data_6618a1165a519cccf4d0f730cf6f5cb7
#
_entry.id   6618a1165a519cccf4d0f730cf6f5cb7
#
_cell.length_a   1.000
_cell.length_b   1.000
_cell.length_c   1.000
_cell.angle_alpha   90.00
_cell.angle_beta   90.00
_cell.angle_gamma   90.00
#
_symmetry.space_group_name_H-M   'P 1'
#
loop_
_entity.id
_entity.type
_entity.pdbx_description
1 polymer ?
#
loop_
_entity_poly.entity_id
_entity_poly.type
_entity_poly.pdbx_seq_one_letter_code
_entity_poly.pdbx_strand_id
1 'polypeptide(L)'
;TAAGVDFTWGDEELIAKRRVQNLLSFTDPAGNHYEAYWGVVSDFRVLNSPEGVSGFVTGDQGLGHVVLPAPNFDETSRFFTDILGFGLSDLMKLRFTPDPEEPVKRLWFMHCNRRHHSLGLLEIPHPAGCIHVMTEVNALDEVGRCNDRRIAAGVKLTGTMGRHANDHMVSFYMQSPAGFDVEYGAEGRTVDDWSRYEVFESTVPSFWGHDFSVGHQD
;
A
#
# COMPACT_ATOMS: atom_id res chain seq x y z
N THR A 1 -26.96 -0.62 7.90
CA THR A 1 -26.79 0.36 6.79
C THR A 1 -27.38 -0.18 5.49
N ALA A 2 -27.61 0.67 4.47
CA ALA A 2 -28.12 0.23 3.16
C ALA A 2 -27.22 -0.79 2.46
N ALA A 3 -25.91 -0.76 2.74
CA ALA A 3 -24.91 -1.69 2.18
C ALA A 3 -24.70 -2.95 3.02
N GLY A 4 -25.39 -3.13 4.15
CA GLY A 4 -25.27 -4.31 5.02
C GLY A 4 -23.93 -4.44 5.75
N VAL A 5 -23.12 -3.39 5.80
CA VAL A 5 -21.84 -3.40 6.53
C VAL A 5 -22.07 -3.00 7.97
N ASP A 6 -21.60 -3.84 8.88
CA ASP A 6 -21.56 -3.52 10.30
C ASP A 6 -20.43 -2.53 10.58
N PHE A 7 -20.72 -1.49 11.37
CA PHE A 7 -19.74 -0.51 11.77
C PHE A 7 -20.02 0.01 13.19
N THR A 8 -19.00 0.59 13.81
CA THR A 8 -19.08 1.22 15.13
C THR A 8 -18.61 2.68 15.01
N TRP A 9 -19.39 3.60 15.59
CA TRP A 9 -18.95 5.00 15.74
C TRP A 9 -17.82 5.10 16.74
N GLY A 10 -16.84 5.96 16.46
CA GLY A 10 -15.79 6.28 17.42
C GLY A 10 -16.39 6.96 18.65
N ASP A 11 -15.91 6.56 19.83
CA ASP A 11 -16.18 7.25 21.08
C ASP A 11 -15.31 8.54 21.21
N GLU A 12 -15.57 9.31 22.24
CA GLU A 12 -14.85 10.59 22.47
C GLU A 12 -13.33 10.37 22.64
N GLU A 13 -12.91 9.29 23.29
CA GLU A 13 -11.51 8.97 23.50
C GLU A 13 -10.80 8.66 22.18
N LEU A 14 -11.39 7.81 21.33
CA LEU A 14 -10.85 7.43 20.04
C LEU A 14 -10.81 8.65 19.09
N ILE A 15 -11.87 9.44 19.03
CA ILE A 15 -11.95 10.67 18.23
C ILE A 15 -10.82 11.63 18.63
N ALA A 16 -10.65 11.87 19.93
CA ALA A 16 -9.59 12.74 20.44
C ALA A 16 -8.19 12.20 20.12
N LYS A 17 -7.98 10.89 20.28
CA LYS A 17 -6.71 10.21 19.96
C LYS A 17 -6.35 10.32 18.49
N ARG A 18 -7.33 10.19 17.58
CA ARG A 18 -7.14 10.32 16.14
C ARG A 18 -7.06 11.77 15.66
N ARG A 19 -7.45 12.74 16.49
CA ARG A 19 -7.49 14.16 16.16
C ARG A 19 -8.34 14.43 14.91
N VAL A 20 -9.53 13.90 14.91
CA VAL A 20 -10.53 14.04 13.84
C VAL A 20 -11.84 14.59 14.41
N GLN A 21 -12.72 15.08 13.54
CA GLN A 21 -14.04 15.52 13.97
C GLN A 21 -14.94 14.34 14.34
N ASN A 22 -14.86 13.26 13.57
CA ASN A 22 -15.53 12.00 13.87
C ASN A 22 -14.95 10.87 13.00
N LEU A 23 -15.25 9.63 13.37
CA LEU A 23 -14.86 8.43 12.63
C LEU A 23 -15.87 7.30 12.86
N LEU A 24 -15.83 6.33 11.96
CA LEU A 24 -16.45 5.01 12.15
C LEU A 24 -15.43 3.91 11.85
N SER A 25 -15.56 2.80 12.54
CA SER A 25 -14.72 1.61 12.37
C SER A 25 -15.53 0.46 11.78
N PHE A 26 -14.94 -0.29 10.89
CA PHE A 26 -15.53 -1.47 10.26
C PHE A 26 -14.45 -2.48 9.91
N THR A 27 -14.87 -3.68 9.48
CA THR A 27 -13.97 -4.76 9.08
C THR A 27 -14.35 -5.23 7.69
N ASP A 28 -13.34 -5.49 6.84
CA ASP A 28 -13.55 -6.08 5.53
C ASP A 28 -13.78 -7.61 5.63
N PRO A 29 -14.20 -8.29 4.54
CA PRO A 29 -14.39 -9.74 4.56
C PRO A 29 -13.12 -10.56 4.85
N ALA A 30 -11.92 -10.01 4.61
CA ALA A 30 -10.65 -10.66 4.95
C ALA A 30 -10.26 -10.51 6.43
N GLY A 31 -11.02 -9.71 7.21
CA GLY A 31 -10.78 -9.48 8.62
C GLY A 31 -9.89 -8.27 8.93
N ASN A 32 -9.55 -7.44 7.96
CA ASN A 32 -8.79 -6.22 8.18
C ASN A 32 -9.69 -5.13 8.79
N HIS A 33 -9.16 -4.38 9.75
CA HIS A 33 -9.86 -3.30 10.41
C HIS A 33 -9.57 -1.96 9.75
N TYR A 34 -10.62 -1.16 9.57
CA TYR A 34 -10.58 0.17 8.94
C TYR A 34 -11.23 1.22 9.83
N GLU A 35 -10.73 2.44 9.70
CA GLU A 35 -11.36 3.64 10.24
C GLU A 35 -11.63 4.61 9.09
N ALA A 36 -12.89 4.94 8.84
CA ALA A 36 -13.27 6.04 7.96
C ALA A 36 -13.52 7.30 8.79
N TYR A 37 -12.85 8.39 8.48
CA TYR A 37 -12.86 9.60 9.29
C TYR A 37 -13.05 10.86 8.45
N TRP A 38 -13.41 11.95 9.11
CA TRP A 38 -13.47 13.29 8.51
C TRP A 38 -13.09 14.38 9.52
N GLY A 39 -12.80 15.56 8.99
CA GLY A 39 -12.46 16.72 9.81
C GLY A 39 -11.14 16.56 10.56
N VAL A 40 -10.07 16.21 9.84
CA VAL A 40 -8.72 16.13 10.42
C VAL A 40 -8.31 17.45 11.03
N VAL A 41 -7.84 17.43 12.27
CA VAL A 41 -7.23 18.59 12.93
C VAL A 41 -5.80 18.74 12.41
N SER A 42 -5.55 19.81 11.67
CA SER A 42 -4.23 20.17 11.17
C SER A 42 -3.58 21.22 12.10
N ASP A 43 -2.29 21.07 12.38
CA ASP A 43 -1.53 22.05 13.18
C ASP A 43 -0.62 22.94 12.33
N PHE A 44 -0.66 22.78 11.01
CA PHE A 44 0.10 23.57 10.02
C PHE A 44 1.64 23.57 10.21
N ARG A 45 2.16 22.70 11.06
CA ARG A 45 3.61 22.57 11.21
C ARG A 45 4.20 21.78 10.03
N VAL A 46 5.31 22.28 9.52
CA VAL A 46 6.09 21.59 8.50
C VAL A 46 6.81 20.41 9.13
N LEU A 47 6.82 19.28 8.43
CA LEU A 47 7.63 18.13 8.83
C LEU A 47 9.10 18.54 8.88
N ASN A 48 9.72 18.37 10.04
CA ASN A 48 11.16 18.53 10.21
C ASN A 48 11.74 17.14 10.54
N SER A 49 12.23 16.46 9.50
CA SER A 49 12.82 15.14 9.65
C SER A 49 14.24 15.26 10.24
N PRO A 50 14.57 14.54 11.33
CA PRO A 50 15.94 14.51 11.86
C PRO A 50 16.91 13.85 10.86
N GLU A 51 16.41 13.05 9.93
CA GLU A 51 17.21 12.36 8.90
C GLU A 51 17.30 13.14 7.59
N GLY A 52 16.84 14.39 7.56
CA GLY A 52 16.93 15.28 6.40
C GLY A 52 16.02 14.89 5.23
N VAL A 53 14.93 14.14 5.49
CA VAL A 53 13.89 13.89 4.48
C VAL A 53 13.12 15.17 4.25
N SER A 54 13.02 15.62 2.99
CA SER A 54 12.39 16.89 2.64
C SER A 54 10.85 16.86 2.81
N GLY A 55 10.26 15.67 2.75
CA GLY A 55 8.83 15.44 2.91
C GLY A 55 8.35 14.20 2.17
N PHE A 56 7.07 13.98 2.27
CA PHE A 56 6.38 12.85 1.62
C PHE A 56 5.31 13.37 0.67
N VAL A 57 5.09 12.62 -0.42
CA VAL A 57 3.97 12.85 -1.34
C VAL A 57 2.69 12.36 -0.69
N THR A 58 1.90 13.31 -0.17
CA THR A 58 0.68 13.08 0.60
C THR A 58 -0.47 13.95 0.12
N GLY A 59 -1.29 14.52 0.99
CA GLY A 59 -2.41 15.38 0.65
C GLY A 59 -3.57 14.59 0.07
N ASP A 60 -4.00 14.95 -1.12
CA ASP A 60 -5.08 14.28 -1.87
C ASP A 60 -4.72 12.86 -2.33
N GLN A 61 -3.45 12.49 -2.29
CA GLN A 61 -2.97 11.15 -2.62
C GLN A 61 -2.87 10.21 -1.40
N GLY A 62 -3.23 10.69 -0.20
CA GLY A 62 -3.09 9.93 1.04
C GLY A 62 -1.62 9.71 1.44
N LEU A 63 -1.36 8.82 2.39
CA LEU A 63 -0.02 8.52 2.90
C LEU A 63 0.88 7.85 1.85
N GLY A 64 0.31 6.98 1.06
CA GLY A 64 0.96 6.10 0.11
C GLY A 64 0.00 5.00 -0.31
N HIS A 65 0.46 3.74 -0.32
CA HIS A 65 -0.43 2.59 -0.49
C HIS A 65 -0.16 1.50 0.55
N VAL A 66 -1.09 0.58 0.66
CA VAL A 66 -0.95 -0.65 1.44
C VAL A 66 -1.28 -1.85 0.56
N VAL A 67 -0.54 -2.95 0.72
CA VAL A 67 -0.92 -4.26 0.16
C VAL A 67 -1.35 -5.17 1.29
N LEU A 68 -2.58 -5.66 1.18
CA LEU A 68 -3.23 -6.47 2.19
C LEU A 68 -3.44 -7.90 1.70
N PRO A 69 -3.37 -8.89 2.60
CA PRO A 69 -3.76 -10.24 2.30
C PRO A 69 -5.29 -10.34 2.13
N ALA A 70 -5.72 -11.06 1.12
CA ALA A 70 -7.14 -11.32 0.83
C ALA A 70 -7.35 -12.79 0.46
N PRO A 71 -7.28 -13.74 1.42
CA PRO A 71 -7.47 -15.17 1.14
C PRO A 71 -8.86 -15.50 0.60
N ASN A 72 -9.89 -14.71 0.93
CA ASN A 72 -11.24 -14.74 0.37
C ASN A 72 -11.43 -13.63 -0.67
N PHE A 73 -10.60 -13.66 -1.70
CA PHE A 73 -10.37 -12.59 -2.66
C PHE A 73 -11.64 -12.01 -3.30
N ASP A 74 -12.58 -12.86 -3.74
CA ASP A 74 -13.78 -12.40 -4.46
C ASP A 74 -14.73 -11.58 -3.59
N GLU A 75 -14.84 -11.91 -2.32
CA GLU A 75 -15.67 -11.16 -1.37
C GLU A 75 -14.98 -9.84 -1.00
N THR A 76 -13.67 -9.91 -0.73
CA THR A 76 -12.89 -8.73 -0.35
C THR A 76 -12.79 -7.72 -1.49
N SER A 77 -12.50 -8.16 -2.71
CA SER A 77 -12.42 -7.25 -3.86
C SER A 77 -13.76 -6.56 -4.15
N ARG A 78 -14.88 -7.30 -4.09
CA ARG A 78 -16.23 -6.71 -4.22
C ARG A 78 -16.57 -5.73 -3.11
N PHE A 79 -16.11 -5.97 -1.88
CA PHE A 79 -16.29 -5.02 -0.80
C PHE A 79 -15.65 -3.66 -1.12
N PHE A 80 -14.45 -3.66 -1.69
CA PHE A 80 -13.78 -2.43 -2.08
C PHE A 80 -14.42 -1.77 -3.30
N THR A 81 -14.80 -2.53 -4.33
CA THR A 81 -15.42 -1.95 -5.53
C THR A 81 -16.85 -1.48 -5.30
N ASP A 82 -17.70 -2.32 -4.71
CA ASP A 82 -19.13 -2.11 -4.69
C ASP A 82 -19.59 -1.26 -3.49
N ILE A 83 -18.82 -1.28 -2.39
CA ILE A 83 -19.18 -0.59 -1.14
C ILE A 83 -18.31 0.65 -0.92
N LEU A 84 -16.99 0.51 -1.06
CA LEU A 84 -16.07 1.63 -0.81
C LEU A 84 -15.77 2.47 -2.06
N GLY A 85 -16.17 2.01 -3.26
CA GLY A 85 -16.04 2.76 -4.50
C GLY A 85 -14.62 2.84 -5.05
N PHE A 86 -13.75 1.87 -4.71
CA PHE A 86 -12.42 1.77 -5.32
C PHE A 86 -12.53 1.33 -6.78
N GLY A 87 -11.72 1.94 -7.64
CA GLY A 87 -11.55 1.48 -9.02
C GLY A 87 -10.34 0.55 -9.17
N LEU A 88 -10.41 -0.35 -10.14
CA LEU A 88 -9.28 -1.20 -10.51
C LEU A 88 -8.31 -0.42 -11.40
N SER A 89 -7.02 -0.40 -11.05
CA SER A 89 -5.97 0.22 -11.86
C SER A 89 -5.29 -0.81 -12.75
N ASP A 90 -4.83 -1.91 -12.18
CA ASP A 90 -4.30 -3.04 -12.91
C ASP A 90 -4.35 -4.32 -12.05
N LEU A 91 -3.93 -5.41 -12.66
CA LEU A 91 -3.88 -6.69 -11.99
C LEU A 91 -2.64 -7.49 -12.41
N MET A 92 -2.22 -8.39 -11.55
CA MET A 92 -1.19 -9.40 -11.83
C MET A 92 -1.70 -10.78 -11.46
N LYS A 93 -1.17 -11.77 -12.16
CA LYS A 93 -1.34 -13.20 -11.85
C LYS A 93 0.03 -13.77 -11.47
N LEU A 94 0.14 -14.29 -10.26
CA LEU A 94 1.40 -14.70 -9.65
C LEU A 94 1.40 -16.20 -9.34
N ARG A 95 2.59 -16.81 -9.49
CA ARG A 95 2.98 -18.06 -8.85
C ARG A 95 4.27 -17.80 -8.09
N PHE A 96 4.36 -18.31 -6.87
CA PHE A 96 5.53 -18.08 -6.01
C PHE A 96 6.58 -19.18 -6.15
N THR A 97 6.20 -20.30 -6.77
CA THR A 97 7.11 -21.40 -7.06
C THR A 97 7.11 -21.73 -8.55
N PRO A 98 8.13 -22.43 -9.06
CA PRO A 98 8.16 -22.90 -10.45
C PRO A 98 7.20 -24.08 -10.71
N ASP A 99 6.47 -24.58 -9.71
CA ASP A 99 5.53 -25.67 -9.85
C ASP A 99 4.35 -25.25 -10.75
N PRO A 100 4.11 -25.87 -11.91
CA PRO A 100 3.01 -25.54 -12.79
C PRO A 100 1.63 -25.85 -12.17
N GLU A 101 1.57 -26.72 -11.17
CA GLU A 101 0.34 -27.07 -10.46
C GLU A 101 0.03 -26.11 -9.31
N GLU A 102 0.94 -25.18 -8.97
CA GLU A 102 0.65 -24.14 -7.99
C GLU A 102 -0.54 -23.27 -8.46
N PRO A 103 -1.60 -23.10 -7.65
CA PRO A 103 -2.70 -22.25 -8.00
C PRO A 103 -2.24 -20.80 -8.24
N VAL A 104 -2.67 -20.23 -9.36
CA VAL A 104 -2.42 -18.81 -9.66
C VAL A 104 -3.04 -17.95 -8.57
N LYS A 105 -2.28 -16.99 -8.05
CA LYS A 105 -2.71 -15.98 -7.08
C LYS A 105 -2.97 -14.66 -7.79
N ARG A 106 -4.06 -14.02 -7.45
CA ARG A 106 -4.44 -12.71 -7.98
C ARG A 106 -3.86 -11.60 -7.10
N LEU A 107 -3.34 -10.58 -7.73
CA LEU A 107 -2.96 -9.32 -7.09
C LEU A 107 -3.65 -8.19 -7.86
N TRP A 108 -4.58 -7.50 -7.21
CA TRP A 108 -5.27 -6.34 -7.77
C TRP A 108 -4.73 -5.06 -7.14
N PHE A 109 -4.43 -4.07 -7.98
CA PHE A 109 -4.06 -2.73 -7.58
C PHE A 109 -5.25 -1.79 -7.80
N MET A 110 -5.66 -1.08 -6.75
CA MET A 110 -6.92 -0.35 -6.71
C MET A 110 -6.71 1.08 -6.27
N HIS A 111 -7.44 2.00 -6.91
CA HIS A 111 -7.35 3.44 -6.64
C HIS A 111 -8.64 3.97 -5.99
N CYS A 112 -8.48 5.03 -5.19
CA CYS A 112 -9.56 5.86 -4.65
C CYS A 112 -9.26 7.36 -4.80
N ASN A 113 -8.15 7.71 -5.39
CA ASN A 113 -7.67 9.07 -5.66
C ASN A 113 -6.78 9.07 -6.90
N ARG A 114 -5.99 10.13 -7.13
CA ARG A 114 -5.11 10.22 -8.30
C ARG A 114 -3.84 9.36 -8.25
N ARG A 115 -3.45 8.81 -7.09
CA ARG A 115 -2.37 7.83 -6.99
C ARG A 115 -2.73 6.59 -7.79
N HIS A 116 -1.79 6.02 -8.54
CA HIS A 116 -2.03 4.83 -9.39
C HIS A 116 -2.76 3.74 -8.60
N HIS A 117 -2.35 3.48 -7.37
CA HIS A 117 -3.10 2.66 -6.44
C HIS A 117 -2.85 3.10 -5.00
N SER A 118 -3.88 3.01 -4.18
CA SER A 118 -3.83 3.22 -2.73
C SER A 118 -3.96 1.90 -1.98
N LEU A 119 -4.40 0.86 -2.66
CA LEU A 119 -4.62 -0.48 -2.13
C LEU A 119 -4.14 -1.53 -3.13
N GLY A 120 -3.42 -2.55 -2.64
CA GLY A 120 -3.23 -3.83 -3.31
C GLY A 120 -3.93 -4.93 -2.52
N LEU A 121 -4.61 -5.84 -3.21
CA LEU A 121 -5.19 -7.05 -2.62
C LEU A 121 -4.48 -8.27 -3.18
N LEU A 122 -3.79 -9.02 -2.34
CA LEU A 122 -3.08 -10.24 -2.73
C LEU A 122 -3.81 -11.48 -2.18
N GLU A 123 -4.11 -12.43 -3.06
CA GLU A 123 -4.87 -13.66 -2.79
C GLU A 123 -4.06 -14.69 -2.00
N ILE A 124 -3.56 -14.29 -0.83
CA ILE A 124 -2.84 -15.17 0.12
C ILE A 124 -3.22 -14.78 1.57
N PRO A 125 -3.07 -15.67 2.54
CA PRO A 125 -2.96 -15.27 3.94
C PRO A 125 -1.59 -14.66 4.22
N HIS A 126 -1.49 -13.82 5.25
CA HIS A 126 -0.21 -13.30 5.75
C HIS A 126 -0.25 -13.15 7.27
N PRO A 127 0.76 -13.65 8.02
CA PRO A 127 0.72 -13.69 9.48
C PRO A 127 0.71 -12.31 10.15
N ALA A 128 1.30 -11.30 9.51
CA ALA A 128 1.29 -9.92 10.02
C ALA A 128 0.01 -9.14 9.67
N GLY A 129 -0.95 -9.74 8.93
CA GLY A 129 -2.17 -9.05 8.49
C GLY A 129 -1.92 -7.90 7.49
N CYS A 130 -0.69 -7.74 7.02
CA CYS A 130 -0.27 -6.74 6.05
C CYS A 130 0.92 -7.29 5.26
N ILE A 131 0.96 -7.09 3.95
CA ILE A 131 2.11 -7.47 3.12
C ILE A 131 3.15 -6.35 3.18
N HIS A 132 2.78 -5.15 2.75
CA HIS A 132 3.61 -3.97 2.91
C HIS A 132 2.81 -2.68 3.00
N VAL A 133 3.48 -1.66 3.53
CA VAL A 133 3.05 -0.26 3.48
C VAL A 133 4.08 0.51 2.67
N MET A 134 3.63 1.27 1.67
CA MET A 134 4.48 2.14 0.87
C MET A 134 4.39 3.58 1.34
N THR A 135 5.53 4.26 1.38
CA THR A 135 5.63 5.71 1.55
C THR A 135 6.46 6.32 0.42
N GLU A 136 5.96 7.39 -0.17
CA GLU A 136 6.61 8.08 -1.28
C GLU A 136 7.27 9.38 -0.81
N VAL A 137 8.54 9.54 -1.11
CA VAL A 137 9.32 10.76 -0.83
C VAL A 137 9.41 11.66 -2.07
N ASN A 138 9.76 12.93 -1.85
CA ASN A 138 9.77 13.94 -2.89
C ASN A 138 10.90 13.78 -3.92
N ALA A 139 11.96 13.03 -3.60
CA ALA A 139 13.12 12.91 -4.48
C ALA A 139 13.74 11.51 -4.45
N LEU A 140 14.20 11.04 -5.62
CA LEU A 140 14.88 9.76 -5.77
C LEU A 140 16.14 9.63 -4.90
N ASP A 141 16.89 10.71 -4.74
CA ASP A 141 18.08 10.72 -3.86
C ASP A 141 17.74 10.35 -2.40
N GLU A 142 16.53 10.64 -1.94
CA GLU A 142 16.08 10.28 -0.60
C GLU A 142 15.85 8.78 -0.47
N VAL A 143 15.46 8.10 -1.55
CA VAL A 143 15.36 6.64 -1.61
C VAL A 143 16.73 6.02 -1.45
N GLY A 144 17.74 6.52 -2.20
CA GLY A 144 19.11 6.06 -2.08
C GLY A 144 19.69 6.27 -0.67
N ARG A 145 19.51 7.46 -0.10
CA ARG A 145 19.95 7.76 1.28
C ARG A 145 19.24 6.91 2.34
N CYS A 146 17.96 6.59 2.12
CA CYS A 146 17.25 5.67 3.02
C CYS A 146 17.85 4.27 2.96
N ASN A 147 18.21 3.77 1.78
CA ASN A 147 18.88 2.48 1.63
C ASN A 147 20.26 2.48 2.32
N ASP A 148 21.03 3.57 2.24
CA ASP A 148 22.30 3.70 2.96
C ASP A 148 22.09 3.61 4.49
N ARG A 149 21.08 4.33 5.02
CA ARG A 149 20.72 4.26 6.46
C ARG A 149 20.27 2.86 6.85
N ARG A 150 19.47 2.19 6.00
CA ARG A 150 19.05 0.81 6.21
C ARG A 150 20.26 -0.12 6.37
N ILE A 151 21.25 -0.01 5.47
CA ILE A 151 22.48 -0.80 5.51
C ILE A 151 23.23 -0.55 6.83
N ALA A 152 23.43 0.74 7.18
CA ALA A 152 24.13 1.14 8.39
C ALA A 152 23.43 0.65 9.67
N ALA A 153 22.11 0.57 9.67
CA ALA A 153 21.29 0.10 10.80
C ALA A 153 21.09 -1.42 10.81
N GLY A 154 21.59 -2.16 9.83
CA GLY A 154 21.42 -3.62 9.74
C GLY A 154 19.98 -4.07 9.53
N VAL A 155 19.10 -3.22 8.98
CA VAL A 155 17.70 -3.60 8.69
C VAL A 155 17.67 -4.53 7.49
N LYS A 156 16.94 -5.63 7.59
CA LYS A 156 16.83 -6.66 6.53
C LYS A 156 16.21 -6.07 5.26
N LEU A 157 16.87 -6.28 4.13
CA LEU A 157 16.33 -6.01 2.80
C LEU A 157 15.39 -7.15 2.39
N THR A 158 14.20 -6.82 1.91
CA THR A 158 13.22 -7.82 1.43
C THR A 158 12.91 -7.70 -0.05
N GLY A 159 13.26 -6.59 -0.67
CA GLY A 159 13.26 -6.39 -2.12
C GLY A 159 14.32 -5.37 -2.52
N THR A 160 15.12 -5.71 -3.53
CA THR A 160 16.17 -4.80 -4.03
C THR A 160 15.57 -3.56 -4.68
N MET A 161 16.40 -2.53 -4.88
CA MET A 161 15.97 -1.34 -5.62
C MET A 161 15.58 -1.70 -7.05
N GLY A 162 14.46 -1.14 -7.51
CA GLY A 162 13.93 -1.36 -8.84
C GLY A 162 12.92 -0.28 -9.24
N ARG A 163 12.42 -0.39 -10.48
CA ARG A 163 11.31 0.42 -10.99
C ARG A 163 10.15 -0.48 -11.37
N HIS A 164 9.01 -0.30 -10.73
CA HIS A 164 7.79 -1.04 -11.05
C HIS A 164 7.31 -0.74 -12.47
N ALA A 165 6.68 -1.74 -13.10
CA ALA A 165 6.15 -1.60 -14.46
C ALA A 165 4.78 -0.94 -14.49
N ASN A 166 4.02 -1.03 -13.40
CA ASN A 166 2.64 -0.54 -13.32
C ASN A 166 2.54 0.92 -12.90
N ASP A 167 3.04 1.28 -11.74
CA ASP A 167 2.98 2.64 -11.19
C ASP A 167 4.26 3.46 -11.38
N HIS A 168 5.29 2.87 -12.01
CA HIS A 168 6.59 3.48 -12.31
C HIS A 168 7.42 3.89 -11.07
N MET A 169 6.97 3.52 -9.87
CA MET A 169 7.68 3.81 -8.62
C MET A 169 9.09 3.24 -8.66
N VAL A 170 10.08 4.04 -8.28
CA VAL A 170 11.42 3.57 -7.96
C VAL A 170 11.49 3.38 -6.46
N SER A 171 11.66 2.14 -6.02
CA SER A 171 11.57 1.80 -4.62
C SER A 171 12.49 0.65 -4.23
N PHE A 172 12.60 0.38 -2.95
CA PHE A 172 13.13 -0.85 -2.37
C PHE A 172 12.28 -1.24 -1.16
N TYR A 173 12.45 -2.47 -0.69
CA TYR A 173 11.66 -3.01 0.41
C TYR A 173 12.55 -3.41 1.58
N MET A 174 12.09 -3.14 2.80
CA MET A 174 12.78 -3.49 4.04
C MET A 174 11.79 -4.01 5.07
N GLN A 175 12.22 -4.96 5.89
CA GLN A 175 11.38 -5.57 6.91
C GLN A 175 11.13 -4.61 8.07
N SER A 176 9.86 -4.46 8.45
CA SER A 176 9.47 -3.75 9.65
C SER A 176 9.59 -4.66 10.90
N PRO A 177 9.70 -4.09 12.11
CA PRO A 177 9.66 -4.88 13.35
C PRO A 177 8.34 -5.63 13.57
N ALA A 178 7.27 -5.24 12.88
CA ALA A 178 5.94 -5.85 12.98
C ALA A 178 5.74 -7.03 12.01
N GLY A 179 6.76 -7.36 11.18
CA GLY A 179 6.74 -8.52 10.30
C GLY A 179 6.11 -8.29 8.92
N PHE A 180 5.65 -7.08 8.60
CA PHE A 180 5.32 -6.66 7.24
C PHE A 180 6.47 -5.84 6.65
N ASP A 181 6.46 -5.64 5.34
CA ASP A 181 7.49 -4.85 4.68
C ASP A 181 7.12 -3.36 4.59
N VAL A 182 8.15 -2.52 4.59
CA VAL A 182 8.03 -1.10 4.22
C VAL A 182 8.65 -0.91 2.85
N GLU A 183 7.84 -0.48 1.90
CA GLU A 183 8.31 0.01 0.61
C GLU A 183 8.59 1.51 0.72
N TYR A 184 9.79 1.90 0.33
CA TYR A 184 10.22 3.29 0.37
C TYR A 184 10.60 3.74 -1.03
N GLY A 185 9.85 4.68 -1.60
CA GLY A 185 9.92 4.97 -3.02
C GLY A 185 9.75 6.44 -3.37
N ALA A 186 9.95 6.73 -4.66
CA ALA A 186 9.77 8.03 -5.28
C ALA A 186 9.31 7.88 -6.74
N GLU A 187 8.86 8.97 -7.35
CA GLU A 187 8.48 9.06 -8.77
C GLU A 187 7.27 8.19 -9.16
N GLY A 188 6.36 7.96 -8.21
CA GLY A 188 5.12 7.24 -8.49
C GLY A 188 4.23 7.93 -9.50
N ARG A 189 3.67 7.15 -10.41
CA ARG A 189 2.73 7.61 -11.43
C ARG A 189 1.43 8.09 -10.79
N THR A 190 0.91 9.21 -11.30
CA THR A 190 -0.44 9.67 -11.00
C THR A 190 -1.34 9.58 -12.23
N VAL A 191 -2.64 9.43 -12.01
CA VAL A 191 -3.67 9.42 -13.05
C VAL A 191 -4.66 10.56 -12.75
N ASP A 192 -4.66 11.57 -13.61
CA ASP A 192 -5.51 12.75 -13.40
C ASP A 192 -6.95 12.55 -13.88
N ASP A 193 -7.16 11.62 -14.80
CA ASP A 193 -8.48 11.30 -15.37
C ASP A 193 -8.67 9.80 -15.53
N TRP A 194 -9.30 9.18 -14.54
CA TRP A 194 -9.59 7.75 -14.53
C TRP A 194 -10.59 7.32 -15.60
N SER A 195 -11.40 8.22 -16.15
CA SER A 195 -12.34 7.89 -17.22
C SER A 195 -11.63 7.55 -18.54
N ARG A 196 -10.37 7.93 -18.68
CA ARG A 196 -9.52 7.70 -19.85
C ARG A 196 -8.44 6.65 -19.60
N TYR A 197 -8.41 6.11 -18.40
CA TYR A 197 -7.42 5.11 -18.02
C TYR A 197 -7.90 3.71 -18.43
N GLU A 198 -7.03 2.96 -19.08
CA GLU A 198 -7.31 1.58 -19.47
C GLU A 198 -6.70 0.63 -18.43
N VAL A 199 -7.55 -0.19 -17.81
CA VAL A 199 -7.11 -1.27 -16.90
C VAL A 199 -6.34 -2.31 -17.70
N PHE A 200 -5.22 -2.78 -17.20
CA PHE A 200 -4.39 -3.77 -17.87
C PHE A 200 -3.94 -4.90 -16.93
N GLU A 201 -3.54 -6.01 -17.52
CA GLU A 201 -2.85 -7.08 -16.80
C GLU A 201 -1.33 -6.87 -16.93
N SER A 202 -0.66 -6.59 -15.82
CA SER A 202 0.79 -6.46 -15.78
C SER A 202 1.42 -7.86 -15.77
N THR A 203 2.24 -8.16 -16.78
CA THR A 203 2.89 -9.47 -16.94
C THR A 203 4.27 -9.55 -16.29
N VAL A 204 4.81 -8.40 -15.87
CA VAL A 204 6.08 -8.29 -15.16
C VAL A 204 5.94 -7.31 -14.00
N PRO A 205 6.55 -7.57 -12.85
CA PRO A 205 6.45 -6.68 -11.69
C PRO A 205 7.23 -5.38 -11.89
N SER A 206 8.33 -5.43 -12.68
CA SER A 206 9.26 -4.31 -12.76
C SER A 206 9.92 -4.23 -14.13
N PHE A 207 10.25 -3.01 -14.56
CA PHE A 207 11.07 -2.79 -15.74
C PHE A 207 12.53 -3.20 -15.51
N TRP A 208 13.00 -3.04 -14.27
CA TRP A 208 14.31 -3.43 -13.81
C TRP A 208 14.34 -3.52 -12.28
N GLY A 209 15.27 -4.29 -11.74
CA GLY A 209 15.46 -4.47 -10.30
C GLY A 209 14.35 -5.30 -9.64
N HIS A 210 14.09 -5.02 -8.36
CA HIS A 210 13.12 -5.71 -7.50
C HIS A 210 13.29 -7.23 -7.46
N ASP A 211 14.48 -7.67 -7.03
CA ASP A 211 14.67 -9.06 -6.65
C ASP A 211 14.12 -9.28 -5.24
N PHE A 212 13.01 -9.99 -5.13
CA PHE A 212 12.38 -10.32 -3.84
C PHE A 212 12.94 -11.61 -3.23
N SER A 213 13.79 -12.36 -3.93
CA SER A 213 14.43 -13.57 -3.39
C SER A 213 15.38 -13.26 -2.24
N VAL A 214 15.90 -12.02 -2.18
CA VAL A 214 16.80 -11.56 -1.10
C VAL A 214 16.12 -11.57 0.28
N GLY A 215 14.80 -11.44 0.35
CA GLY A 215 14.03 -11.51 1.59
C GLY A 215 13.95 -12.91 2.19
N HIS A 216 14.22 -13.95 1.40
CA HIS A 216 14.15 -15.35 1.78
C HIS A 216 15.54 -16.00 2.02
N GLN A 217 16.60 -15.20 1.93
CA GLN A 217 17.95 -15.66 2.26
C GLN A 217 18.17 -15.45 3.77
N ASP A 218 18.28 -16.56 4.52
CA ASP A 218 18.64 -16.57 5.95
C ASP A 218 20.14 -16.30 6.16
#